data_cbb582f00412b699870a754dc35454b9
#
_entry.id   cbb582f00412b699870a754dc35454b9
#
_cell.length_a   1.000
_cell.length_b   1.000
_cell.length_c   1.000
_cell.angle_alpha   90.00
_cell.angle_beta   90.00
_cell.angle_gamma   90.00
#
_symmetry.space_group_name_H-M   'P 1'
#
loop_
_entity.id
_entity.type
_entity.pdbx_description
1 polymer ?
#
loop_
_entity_poly.entity_id
_entity_poly.type
_entity_poly.pdbx_seq_one_letter_code
_entity_poly.pdbx_strand_id
1 'polypeptide(L)'
;MNDSTKHWADREERGSFWLMKFTAVAVKVLGRRLLSPLLYSIVFYFFLFGRTARHSAWQYQQRLAQWSGRNNLLPSHRTVFAQFMAFADSLLDKLDVWNGKLRLEQIEINDPAQLRSQLRGERGQMLVGAHLGNLEVCRALAEIGEQVTMNVLVHTKHAERFNRLLGEAGATHLRLIQVSELDPATMLLLSQRLDDGEWLAIAGDRIPLHGGRTVRVDFLGHTAAFPQGPWLLAGLLKCPVNLLMCLKHQGRYRLTIEPFADLIEWKRSTREQVIAEWTTRYAARLGQFCLQAPQQWFNFYPFWKTDDDAS
;
A
#
# COMPACT_ATOMS: atom_id res chain seq x y z
N MET A 1 -7.45 20.50 24.41
CA MET A 1 -6.17 19.74 24.38
C MET A 1 -6.01 19.10 23.02
N ASN A 2 -5.00 19.55 22.31
CA ASN A 2 -4.79 19.40 20.86
C ASN A 2 -4.36 17.98 20.46
N ASP A 3 -5.29 17.16 19.96
CA ASP A 3 -5.00 15.84 19.37
C ASP A 3 -4.96 15.85 17.82
N SER A 4 -4.95 17.05 17.23
CA SER A 4 -5.10 17.24 15.78
C SER A 4 -3.79 17.34 14.98
N THR A 5 -2.63 17.32 15.64
CA THR A 5 -1.32 17.55 14.99
C THR A 5 -0.39 16.34 14.96
N LYS A 6 -0.79 15.19 15.49
CA LYS A 6 0.03 13.98 15.40
C LYS A 6 -0.05 13.39 14.00
N HIS A 7 1.10 13.29 13.35
CA HIS A 7 1.28 12.58 12.08
C HIS A 7 0.73 11.14 12.20
N TRP A 8 0.18 10.59 11.10
CA TRP A 8 -0.47 9.27 11.09
C TRP A 8 0.39 8.14 11.68
N ALA A 9 1.70 8.24 11.63
CA ALA A 9 2.62 7.23 12.13
C ALA A 9 3.12 7.48 13.56
N ASP A 10 2.88 8.69 14.14
CA ASP A 10 3.04 8.95 15.58
C ASP A 10 1.83 8.47 16.39
N ARG A 11 0.77 8.05 15.71
CA ARG A 11 -0.30 7.30 16.36
C ARG A 11 0.24 5.91 16.62
N GLU A 12 0.70 5.69 17.86
CA GLU A 12 0.95 4.35 18.37
C GLU A 12 -0.17 3.45 17.89
N GLU A 13 0.18 2.34 17.22
CA GLU A 13 -0.76 1.28 16.92
C GLU A 13 -1.44 0.93 18.25
N ARG A 14 -2.67 1.41 18.44
CA ARG A 14 -3.49 1.19 19.65
C ARG A 14 -3.95 -0.27 19.75
N GLY A 15 -3.14 -1.20 19.25
CA GLY A 15 -3.30 -2.62 19.41
C GLY A 15 -2.07 -3.19 20.08
N SER A 16 -2.19 -3.62 21.31
CA SER A 16 -1.11 -4.35 21.99
C SER A 16 -0.68 -5.50 21.07
N PHE A 17 0.62 -5.67 20.84
CA PHE A 17 1.21 -6.83 20.15
C PHE A 17 0.60 -8.16 20.66
N TRP A 18 0.28 -8.22 21.96
CA TRP A 18 -0.41 -9.33 22.58
C TRP A 18 -1.84 -9.53 22.06
N LEU A 19 -2.57 -8.45 21.78
CA LEU A 19 -3.92 -8.53 21.21
C LEU A 19 -3.87 -9.06 19.78
N MET A 20 -2.91 -8.61 18.98
CA MET A 20 -2.68 -9.15 17.62
C MET A 20 -2.31 -10.64 17.67
N LYS A 21 -1.39 -11.02 18.56
CA LYS A 21 -0.99 -12.42 18.74
C LYS A 21 -2.14 -13.29 19.25
N PHE A 22 -2.93 -12.78 20.20
CA PHE A 22 -4.14 -13.45 20.70
C PHE A 22 -5.17 -13.61 19.58
N THR A 23 -5.43 -12.57 18.79
CA THR A 23 -6.35 -12.63 17.65
C THR A 23 -5.87 -13.63 16.61
N ALA A 24 -4.56 -13.67 16.30
CA ALA A 24 -3.98 -14.64 15.38
C ALA A 24 -4.16 -16.09 15.86
N VAL A 25 -3.91 -16.35 17.15
CA VAL A 25 -4.11 -17.69 17.76
C VAL A 25 -5.61 -18.03 17.79
N ALA A 26 -6.47 -17.08 18.16
CA ALA A 26 -7.91 -17.28 18.18
C ALA A 26 -8.48 -17.59 16.78
N VAL A 27 -8.01 -16.89 15.74
CA VAL A 27 -8.36 -17.19 14.33
C VAL A 27 -7.92 -18.60 13.93
N LYS A 28 -6.73 -19.01 14.37
CA LYS A 28 -6.19 -20.34 14.05
C LYS A 28 -6.99 -21.47 14.72
N VAL A 29 -7.45 -21.27 15.95
CA VAL A 29 -8.14 -22.29 16.77
C VAL A 29 -9.65 -22.32 16.52
N LEU A 30 -10.31 -21.16 16.53
CA LEU A 30 -11.78 -21.05 16.44
C LEU A 30 -12.30 -20.90 15.01
N GLY A 31 -11.42 -20.56 14.09
CA GLY A 31 -11.80 -20.27 12.70
C GLY A 31 -12.46 -18.90 12.51
N ARG A 32 -12.41 -18.42 11.27
CA ARG A 32 -12.87 -17.06 10.90
C ARG A 32 -14.36 -16.83 11.19
N ARG A 33 -15.20 -17.87 11.02
CA ARG A 33 -16.66 -17.75 11.21
C ARG A 33 -17.06 -17.49 12.66
N LEU A 34 -16.41 -18.17 13.59
CA LEU A 34 -16.69 -18.01 15.02
C LEU A 34 -16.16 -16.69 15.60
N LEU A 35 -15.10 -16.14 14.99
CA LEU A 35 -14.54 -14.85 15.39
C LEU A 35 -15.20 -13.64 14.73
N SER A 36 -16.02 -13.86 13.71
CA SER A 36 -16.71 -12.77 13.00
C SER A 36 -17.48 -11.82 13.92
N PRO A 37 -18.27 -12.26 14.92
CA PRO A 37 -18.98 -11.36 15.83
C PRO A 37 -18.01 -10.52 16.68
N LEU A 38 -16.93 -11.12 17.16
CA LEU A 38 -15.90 -10.40 17.93
C LEU A 38 -15.21 -9.35 17.06
N LEU A 39 -14.80 -9.71 15.84
CA LEU A 39 -14.21 -8.79 14.89
C LEU A 39 -15.14 -7.61 14.61
N TYR A 40 -16.43 -7.90 14.37
CA TYR A 40 -17.45 -6.87 14.16
C TYR A 40 -17.54 -5.91 15.36
N SER A 41 -17.55 -6.44 16.59
CA SER A 41 -17.61 -5.63 17.81
C SER A 41 -16.36 -4.75 17.98
N ILE A 42 -15.15 -5.29 17.67
CA ILE A 42 -13.89 -4.53 17.71
C ILE A 42 -13.93 -3.42 16.67
N VAL A 43 -14.30 -3.73 15.44
CA VAL A 43 -14.38 -2.73 14.36
C VAL A 43 -15.43 -1.67 14.67
N PHE A 44 -16.57 -2.07 15.23
CA PHE A 44 -17.62 -1.15 15.65
C PHE A 44 -17.15 -0.19 16.75
N TYR A 45 -16.35 -0.69 17.72
CA TYR A 45 -15.73 0.17 18.72
C TYR A 45 -14.81 1.21 18.06
N PHE A 46 -13.89 0.81 17.17
CA PHE A 46 -13.03 1.75 16.48
C PHE A 46 -13.80 2.72 15.57
N PHE A 47 -14.87 2.26 14.95
CA PHE A 47 -15.77 3.11 14.18
C PHE A 47 -16.45 4.17 15.05
N LEU A 48 -16.94 3.82 16.24
CA LEU A 48 -17.60 4.78 17.14
C LEU A 48 -16.64 5.83 17.66
N PHE A 49 -15.45 5.43 18.11
CA PHE A 49 -14.51 6.30 18.78
C PHE A 49 -13.45 6.92 17.84
N GLY A 50 -13.27 6.40 16.65
CA GLY A 50 -12.32 6.86 15.65
C GLY A 50 -12.82 8.05 14.81
N ARG A 51 -13.12 9.19 15.41
CA ARG A 51 -13.68 10.37 14.71
C ARG A 51 -12.88 10.79 13.49
N THR A 52 -11.55 10.93 13.62
CA THR A 52 -10.68 11.30 12.50
C THR A 52 -10.72 10.27 11.38
N ALA A 53 -10.64 8.98 11.71
CA ALA A 53 -10.68 7.91 10.73
C ALA A 53 -12.01 7.87 9.96
N ARG A 54 -13.15 8.03 10.67
CA ARG A 54 -14.47 8.14 10.03
C ARG A 54 -14.56 9.34 9.10
N HIS A 55 -14.10 10.51 9.57
CA HIS A 55 -14.14 11.73 8.76
C HIS A 55 -13.28 11.58 7.50
N SER A 56 -12.09 11.03 7.62
CA SER A 56 -11.19 10.79 6.49
C SER A 56 -11.79 9.81 5.47
N ALA A 57 -12.38 8.70 5.95
CA ALA A 57 -13.06 7.74 5.09
C ALA A 57 -14.30 8.35 4.41
N TRP A 58 -15.08 9.18 5.14
CA TRP A 58 -16.21 9.92 4.58
C TRP A 58 -15.76 10.88 3.48
N GLN A 59 -14.76 11.71 3.77
CA GLN A 59 -14.21 12.69 2.82
C GLN A 59 -13.69 12.00 1.54
N TYR A 60 -12.99 10.89 1.70
CA TYR A 60 -12.51 10.09 0.57
C TYR A 60 -13.67 9.59 -0.31
N GLN A 61 -14.68 8.93 0.28
CA GLN A 61 -15.82 8.40 -0.47
C GLN A 61 -16.61 9.51 -1.15
N GLN A 62 -16.77 10.66 -0.50
CA GLN A 62 -17.44 11.83 -1.07
C GLN A 62 -16.69 12.35 -2.31
N ARG A 63 -15.35 12.49 -2.22
CA ARG A 63 -14.52 12.95 -3.34
C ARG A 63 -14.52 11.95 -4.49
N LEU A 64 -14.44 10.66 -4.19
CA LEU A 64 -14.52 9.60 -5.18
C LEU A 64 -15.85 9.64 -5.95
N ALA A 65 -16.97 9.80 -5.23
CA ALA A 65 -18.29 9.93 -5.84
C ALA A 65 -18.41 11.17 -6.74
N GLN A 66 -17.97 12.32 -6.24
CA GLN A 66 -17.99 13.59 -6.99
C GLN A 66 -17.11 13.52 -8.24
N TRP A 67 -15.88 13.07 -8.09
CA TRP A 67 -14.92 12.95 -9.21
C TRP A 67 -15.41 12.00 -10.30
N SER A 68 -16.05 10.90 -9.91
CA SER A 68 -16.56 9.92 -10.88
C SER A 68 -17.95 10.22 -11.42
N GLY A 69 -18.67 11.17 -10.85
CA GLY A 69 -20.09 11.43 -11.17
C GLY A 69 -21.04 10.31 -10.73
N ARG A 70 -20.60 9.40 -9.85
CA ARG A 70 -21.36 8.22 -9.43
C ARG A 70 -22.04 8.45 -8.09
N ASN A 71 -23.31 8.86 -8.08
CA ASN A 71 -24.08 9.11 -6.86
C ASN A 71 -24.24 7.88 -5.95
N ASN A 72 -24.18 6.67 -6.51
CA ASN A 72 -24.24 5.43 -5.73
C ASN A 72 -22.98 5.18 -4.87
N LEU A 73 -21.91 5.95 -5.06
CA LEU A 73 -20.69 5.93 -4.25
C LEU A 73 -20.69 6.98 -3.14
N LEU A 74 -21.74 7.82 -3.02
CA LEU A 74 -21.82 8.79 -1.95
C LEU A 74 -21.70 8.11 -0.57
N PRO A 75 -20.99 8.75 0.37
CA PRO A 75 -20.75 8.16 1.68
C PRO A 75 -22.04 8.04 2.48
N SER A 76 -22.10 6.98 3.26
CA SER A 76 -23.09 6.75 4.30
C SER A 76 -22.40 6.10 5.50
N HIS A 77 -23.03 6.10 6.68
CA HIS A 77 -22.48 5.37 7.83
C HIS A 77 -22.21 3.89 7.50
N ARG A 78 -23.07 3.29 6.67
CA ARG A 78 -22.92 1.90 6.23
C ARG A 78 -21.70 1.70 5.33
N THR A 79 -21.47 2.56 4.34
CA THR A 79 -20.34 2.43 3.41
C THR A 79 -19.02 2.76 4.08
N VAL A 80 -19.01 3.75 4.99
CA VAL A 80 -17.82 4.07 5.79
C VAL A 80 -17.50 2.92 6.75
N PHE A 81 -18.51 2.35 7.43
CA PHE A 81 -18.29 1.16 8.26
C PHE A 81 -17.80 -0.04 7.44
N ALA A 82 -18.30 -0.23 6.22
CA ALA A 82 -17.83 -1.27 5.31
C ALA A 82 -16.33 -1.10 4.97
N GLN A 83 -15.82 0.13 4.87
CA GLN A 83 -14.39 0.39 4.67
C GLN A 83 -13.55 -0.03 5.90
N PHE A 84 -14.05 0.21 7.12
CA PHE A 84 -13.40 -0.28 8.34
C PHE A 84 -13.41 -1.82 8.40
N MET A 85 -14.52 -2.44 8.02
CA MET A 85 -14.61 -3.90 7.94
C MET A 85 -13.67 -4.49 6.89
N ALA A 86 -13.59 -3.85 5.70
CA ALA A 86 -12.66 -4.28 4.64
C ALA A 86 -11.20 -4.20 5.09
N PHE A 87 -10.85 -3.18 5.88
CA PHE A 87 -9.52 -3.08 6.48
C PHE A 87 -9.24 -4.22 7.46
N ALA A 88 -10.18 -4.47 8.39
CA ALA A 88 -10.04 -5.56 9.35
C ALA A 88 -9.95 -6.93 8.66
N ASP A 89 -10.75 -7.16 7.62
CA ASP A 89 -10.66 -8.35 6.78
C ASP A 89 -9.30 -8.49 6.11
N SER A 90 -8.73 -7.38 5.60
CA SER A 90 -7.40 -7.40 4.98
C SER A 90 -6.30 -7.79 5.97
N LEU A 91 -6.44 -7.39 7.26
CA LEU A 91 -5.51 -7.79 8.32
C LEU A 91 -5.62 -9.29 8.64
N LEU A 92 -6.83 -9.84 8.66
CA LEU A 92 -7.04 -11.29 8.83
C LEU A 92 -6.50 -12.08 7.63
N ASP A 93 -6.72 -11.58 6.42
CA ASP A 93 -6.20 -12.21 5.20
C ASP A 93 -4.65 -12.23 5.18
N LYS A 94 -3.98 -11.20 5.76
CA LYS A 94 -2.52 -11.24 5.96
C LYS A 94 -2.09 -12.45 6.81
N LEU A 95 -2.83 -12.75 7.88
CA LEU A 95 -2.55 -13.91 8.72
C LEU A 95 -2.78 -15.23 7.95
N ASP A 96 -3.78 -15.28 7.09
CA ASP A 96 -4.04 -16.46 6.25
C ASP A 96 -2.95 -16.65 5.18
N VAL A 97 -2.42 -15.56 4.60
CA VAL A 97 -1.23 -15.59 3.73
C VAL A 97 -0.02 -16.14 4.48
N TRP A 98 0.27 -15.60 5.68
CA TRP A 98 1.42 -16.04 6.47
C TRP A 98 1.33 -17.48 6.97
N ASN A 99 0.12 -18.00 7.15
CA ASN A 99 -0.13 -19.39 7.53
C ASN A 99 -0.24 -20.33 6.31
N GLY A 100 0.03 -19.86 5.09
CA GLY A 100 -0.06 -20.66 3.87
C GLY A 100 -1.48 -21.13 3.52
N LYS A 101 -2.51 -20.51 4.12
CA LYS A 101 -3.91 -20.87 3.85
C LYS A 101 -4.47 -20.24 2.59
N LEU A 102 -3.92 -19.12 2.15
CA LEU A 102 -4.28 -18.49 0.89
C LEU A 102 -3.55 -19.22 -0.25
N ARG A 103 -4.31 -19.93 -1.07
CA ARG A 103 -3.76 -20.66 -2.21
C ARG A 103 -3.75 -19.78 -3.45
N LEU A 104 -2.78 -20.00 -4.31
CA LEU A 104 -2.61 -19.27 -5.57
C LEU A 104 -3.81 -19.36 -6.51
N GLU A 105 -4.48 -20.52 -6.53
CA GLU A 105 -5.67 -20.72 -7.34
C GLU A 105 -6.83 -19.79 -6.94
N GLN A 106 -6.75 -19.16 -5.76
CA GLN A 106 -7.72 -18.17 -5.26
C GLN A 106 -7.39 -16.74 -5.69
N ILE A 107 -6.25 -16.55 -6.36
CA ILE A 107 -5.78 -15.25 -6.83
C ILE A 107 -5.91 -15.24 -8.36
N GLU A 108 -6.76 -14.35 -8.85
CA GLU A 108 -6.82 -14.04 -10.27
C GLU A 108 -5.70 -13.06 -10.61
N ILE A 109 -4.83 -13.42 -11.56
CA ILE A 109 -3.72 -12.57 -11.97
C ILE A 109 -4.06 -11.91 -13.30
N ASN A 110 -4.16 -10.60 -13.27
CA ASN A 110 -4.32 -9.76 -14.45
C ASN A 110 -2.97 -9.13 -14.80
N ASP A 111 -2.31 -9.71 -15.80
CA ASP A 111 -0.99 -9.31 -16.28
C ASP A 111 -0.99 -9.23 -17.82
N PRO A 112 -1.64 -8.19 -18.39
CA PRO A 112 -1.83 -8.07 -19.82
C PRO A 112 -0.52 -7.92 -20.60
N ALA A 113 0.51 -7.40 -19.97
CA ALA A 113 1.84 -7.19 -20.57
C ALA A 113 2.80 -8.36 -20.34
N GLN A 114 2.32 -9.45 -19.73
CA GLN A 114 3.13 -10.62 -19.40
C GLN A 114 4.41 -10.28 -18.59
N LEU A 115 4.32 -9.30 -17.69
CA LEU A 115 5.42 -8.84 -16.84
C LEU A 115 5.97 -9.97 -15.96
N ARG A 116 5.13 -10.96 -15.62
CA ARG A 116 5.56 -12.15 -14.90
C ARG A 116 6.63 -12.96 -15.65
N SER A 117 6.55 -13.00 -16.97
CA SER A 117 7.58 -13.67 -17.78
C SER A 117 8.93 -12.92 -17.71
N GLN A 118 8.90 -11.62 -17.38
CA GLN A 118 10.08 -10.77 -17.22
C GLN A 118 10.68 -10.85 -15.81
N LEU A 119 9.99 -11.50 -14.85
CA LEU A 119 10.52 -11.69 -13.49
C LEU A 119 11.86 -12.44 -13.46
N ARG A 120 12.13 -13.21 -14.49
CA ARG A 120 13.42 -13.91 -14.71
C ARG A 120 14.33 -13.18 -15.69
N GLY A 121 14.05 -11.91 -15.97
CA GLY A 121 14.87 -11.08 -16.85
C GLY A 121 16.24 -10.80 -16.27
N GLU A 122 17.10 -10.23 -17.09
CA GLU A 122 18.49 -9.92 -16.71
C GLU A 122 18.57 -8.90 -15.57
N ARG A 123 17.67 -7.92 -15.54
CA ARG A 123 17.63 -6.84 -14.55
C ARG A 123 16.24 -6.69 -13.94
N GLY A 124 16.17 -6.54 -12.62
CA GLY A 124 14.91 -6.32 -11.91
C GLY A 124 14.27 -4.98 -12.24
N GLN A 125 13.00 -4.83 -11.83
CA GLN A 125 12.17 -3.66 -12.08
C GLN A 125 11.55 -3.16 -10.76
N MET A 126 10.94 -1.99 -10.79
CA MET A 126 10.27 -1.42 -9.63
C MET A 126 8.75 -1.56 -9.73
N LEU A 127 8.15 -2.02 -8.64
CA LEU A 127 6.70 -2.08 -8.45
C LEU A 127 6.25 -0.94 -7.54
N VAL A 128 5.28 -0.15 -7.98
CA VAL A 128 4.66 0.88 -7.16
C VAL A 128 3.23 0.45 -6.84
N GLY A 129 2.98 0.25 -5.56
CA GLY A 129 1.66 -0.07 -5.03
C GLY A 129 1.01 1.09 -4.29
N ALA A 130 -0.10 0.81 -3.59
CA ALA A 130 -0.80 1.73 -2.70
C ALA A 130 -1.37 0.98 -1.49
N HIS A 131 -1.80 1.72 -0.46
CA HIS A 131 -2.58 1.14 0.65
C HIS A 131 -4.04 0.89 0.23
N LEU A 132 -4.21 0.38 -0.99
CA LEU A 132 -5.46 -0.01 -1.61
C LEU A 132 -5.49 -1.53 -1.77
N GLY A 133 -6.47 -2.18 -1.14
CA GLY A 133 -6.56 -3.64 -1.11
C GLY A 133 -5.52 -4.28 -0.19
N ASN A 134 -4.95 -5.42 -0.59
CA ASN A 134 -4.02 -6.18 0.24
C ASN A 134 -2.68 -6.44 -0.45
N LEU A 135 -1.70 -5.59 -0.17
CA LEU A 135 -0.35 -5.74 -0.71
C LEU A 135 0.38 -7.00 -0.20
N GLU A 136 -0.02 -7.57 0.94
CA GLU A 136 0.59 -8.81 1.45
C GLU A 136 0.28 -10.02 0.56
N VAL A 137 -0.83 -9.97 -0.17
CA VAL A 137 -1.12 -11.00 -1.18
C VAL A 137 -0.10 -10.94 -2.32
N CYS A 138 0.53 -9.77 -2.56
CA CYS A 138 1.64 -9.64 -3.50
C CYS A 138 2.86 -10.46 -3.08
N ARG A 139 3.01 -10.79 -1.79
CA ARG A 139 3.99 -11.74 -1.30
C ARG A 139 3.81 -13.12 -1.94
N ALA A 140 2.56 -13.53 -2.15
CA ALA A 140 2.28 -14.76 -2.88
C ALA A 140 2.93 -14.75 -4.28
N LEU A 141 3.08 -13.58 -4.94
CA LEU A 141 3.79 -13.49 -6.21
C LEU A 141 5.27 -13.87 -6.09
N ALA A 142 5.94 -13.42 -5.04
CA ALA A 142 7.34 -13.78 -4.82
C ALA A 142 7.50 -15.31 -4.60
N GLU A 143 6.50 -15.93 -3.99
CA GLU A 143 6.45 -17.39 -3.80
C GLU A 143 6.01 -18.15 -5.07
N ILE A 144 5.14 -17.52 -5.92
CA ILE A 144 4.63 -18.12 -7.18
C ILE A 144 5.64 -17.99 -8.31
N GLY A 145 6.34 -16.87 -8.33
CA GLY A 145 7.21 -16.46 -9.44
C GLY A 145 8.58 -17.09 -9.40
N GLU A 146 8.71 -18.37 -9.02
CA GLU A 146 9.93 -19.11 -9.27
C GLU A 146 11.21 -18.39 -8.86
N GLN A 147 11.35 -18.08 -7.56
CA GLN A 147 12.61 -17.60 -6.95
C GLN A 147 13.01 -16.14 -7.17
N VAL A 148 12.10 -15.25 -7.55
CA VAL A 148 12.43 -13.82 -7.60
C VAL A 148 12.34 -13.19 -6.22
N THR A 149 13.42 -12.59 -5.77
CA THR A 149 13.44 -11.85 -4.51
C THR A 149 12.77 -10.48 -4.68
N MET A 150 11.79 -10.21 -3.83
CA MET A 150 11.10 -8.93 -3.75
C MET A 150 11.62 -8.11 -2.57
N ASN A 151 12.22 -6.96 -2.84
CA ASN A 151 12.67 -6.03 -1.83
C ASN A 151 11.62 -4.94 -1.62
N VAL A 152 10.91 -4.97 -0.50
CA VAL A 152 9.88 -3.99 -0.17
C VAL A 152 10.50 -2.84 0.62
N LEU A 153 10.44 -1.65 0.03
CA LEU A 153 11.00 -0.45 0.63
C LEU A 153 10.02 0.13 1.66
N VAL A 154 10.45 0.26 2.90
CA VAL A 154 9.61 0.72 4.02
C VAL A 154 10.30 1.83 4.81
N HIS A 155 9.52 2.75 5.36
CA HIS A 155 10.01 3.84 6.22
C HIS A 155 9.94 3.51 7.72
N THR A 156 9.86 2.24 8.09
CA THR A 156 9.75 1.82 9.49
C THR A 156 11.06 1.34 10.07
N LYS A 157 11.34 1.74 11.31
CA LYS A 157 12.50 1.26 12.09
C LYS A 157 12.40 -0.22 12.49
N HIS A 158 11.32 -0.90 12.15
CA HIS A 158 11.09 -2.30 12.53
C HIS A 158 11.33 -3.29 11.39
N ALA A 159 11.89 -2.86 10.27
CA ALA A 159 12.16 -3.72 9.11
C ALA A 159 13.02 -4.95 9.48
N GLU A 160 14.08 -4.78 10.25
CA GLU A 160 14.96 -5.88 10.67
C GLU A 160 14.24 -6.93 11.52
N ARG A 161 13.43 -6.47 12.50
CA ARG A 161 12.63 -7.37 13.35
C ARG A 161 11.62 -8.15 12.52
N PHE A 162 11.01 -7.48 11.55
CA PHE A 162 10.04 -8.11 10.67
C PHE A 162 10.72 -9.10 9.71
N ASN A 163 11.89 -8.78 9.16
CA ASN A 163 12.68 -9.70 8.33
C ASN A 163 13.05 -10.97 9.08
N ARG A 164 13.36 -10.87 10.36
CA ARG A 164 13.61 -12.06 11.20
C ARG A 164 12.37 -12.95 11.29
N LEU A 165 11.20 -12.36 11.56
CA LEU A 165 9.94 -13.10 11.61
C LEU A 165 9.56 -13.72 10.24
N LEU A 166 9.84 -13.04 9.14
CA LEU A 166 9.65 -13.56 7.79
C LEU A 166 10.56 -14.77 7.54
N GLY A 167 11.83 -14.69 7.94
CA GLY A 167 12.78 -15.81 7.85
C GLY A 167 12.33 -17.02 8.65
N GLU A 168 11.87 -16.82 9.91
CA GLU A 168 11.30 -17.88 10.75
C GLU A 168 10.04 -18.51 10.14
N ALA A 169 9.27 -17.74 9.37
CA ALA A 169 8.09 -18.21 8.63
C ALA A 169 8.41 -18.85 7.26
N GLY A 170 9.70 -18.99 6.90
CA GLY A 170 10.14 -19.58 5.64
C GLY A 170 10.00 -18.68 4.41
N ALA A 171 9.72 -17.38 4.60
CA ALA A 171 9.64 -16.42 3.50
C ALA A 171 11.03 -15.93 3.10
N THR A 172 11.71 -16.69 2.22
CA THR A 172 13.09 -16.39 1.78
C THR A 172 13.14 -15.36 0.65
N HIS A 173 12.06 -15.19 -0.10
CA HIS A 173 12.00 -14.33 -1.28
C HIS A 173 11.38 -12.94 -1.02
N LEU A 174 11.09 -12.60 0.23
CA LEU A 174 10.63 -11.27 0.61
C LEU A 174 11.59 -10.64 1.61
N ARG A 175 12.07 -9.44 1.30
CA ARG A 175 12.93 -8.66 2.19
C ARG A 175 12.35 -7.27 2.39
N LEU A 176 12.29 -6.79 3.64
CA LEU A 176 12.01 -5.40 3.92
C LEU A 176 13.32 -4.64 4.00
N ILE A 177 13.44 -3.58 3.20
CA ILE A 177 14.59 -2.67 3.24
C ILE A 177 14.08 -1.35 3.83
N GLN A 178 14.67 -0.95 4.95
CA GLN A 178 14.38 0.35 5.52
C GLN A 178 15.04 1.44 4.68
N VAL A 179 14.22 2.37 4.19
CA VAL A 179 14.67 3.52 3.42
C VAL A 179 14.25 4.78 4.18
N SER A 180 15.10 5.24 5.08
CA SER A 180 14.87 6.49 5.83
C SER A 180 15.22 7.70 4.98
N GLU A 181 16.33 7.59 4.21
CA GLU A 181 16.86 8.59 3.31
C GLU A 181 17.48 7.90 2.09
N LEU A 182 17.51 8.59 0.95
CA LEU A 182 18.17 8.11 -0.26
C LEU A 182 19.66 8.49 -0.20
N ASP A 183 20.40 7.87 0.71
CA ASP A 183 21.83 8.04 0.77
C ASP A 183 22.57 7.22 -0.31
N PRO A 184 23.84 7.54 -0.61
CA PRO A 184 24.61 6.84 -1.65
C PRO A 184 24.78 5.34 -1.41
N ALA A 185 24.89 4.90 -0.15
CA ALA A 185 25.04 3.48 0.19
C ALA A 185 23.74 2.71 -0.09
N THR A 186 22.60 3.27 0.30
CA THR A 186 21.28 2.72 -0.02
C THR A 186 21.05 2.66 -1.53
N MET A 187 21.45 3.70 -2.27
CA MET A 187 21.30 3.72 -3.74
C MET A 187 22.14 2.64 -4.41
N LEU A 188 23.38 2.44 -3.94
CA LEU A 188 24.26 1.39 -4.45
C LEU A 188 23.68 0.00 -4.17
N LEU A 189 23.20 -0.23 -2.94
CA LEU A 189 22.54 -1.48 -2.56
C LEU A 189 21.34 -1.77 -3.46
N LEU A 190 20.45 -0.81 -3.67
CA LEU A 190 19.25 -1.00 -4.49
C LEU A 190 19.60 -1.24 -5.96
N SER A 191 20.62 -0.54 -6.50
CA SER A 191 21.11 -0.80 -7.86
C SER A 191 21.63 -2.22 -8.00
N GLN A 192 22.46 -2.68 -7.07
CA GLN A 192 22.98 -4.03 -7.07
C GLN A 192 21.88 -5.09 -7.01
N ARG A 193 20.84 -4.87 -6.17
CA ARG A 193 19.69 -5.77 -6.10
C ARG A 193 18.95 -5.89 -7.45
N LEU A 194 18.77 -4.75 -8.13
CA LEU A 194 18.18 -4.77 -9.48
C LEU A 194 19.08 -5.50 -10.48
N ASP A 195 20.41 -5.27 -10.44
CA ASP A 195 21.36 -5.92 -11.33
C ASP A 195 21.45 -7.44 -11.09
N ASP A 196 21.18 -7.88 -9.83
CA ASP A 196 21.05 -9.29 -9.46
C ASP A 196 19.68 -9.90 -9.88
N GLY A 197 18.83 -9.15 -10.60
CA GLY A 197 17.48 -9.60 -11.02
C GLY A 197 16.41 -9.52 -9.93
N GLU A 198 16.73 -8.97 -8.75
CA GLU A 198 15.74 -8.79 -7.68
C GLU A 198 14.84 -7.59 -8.00
N TRP A 199 13.57 -7.65 -7.59
CA TRP A 199 12.62 -6.57 -7.81
C TRP A 199 12.46 -5.69 -6.57
N LEU A 200 12.18 -4.41 -6.80
CA LEU A 200 11.89 -3.45 -5.74
C LEU A 200 10.39 -3.17 -5.69
N ALA A 201 9.83 -3.02 -4.50
CA ALA A 201 8.43 -2.62 -4.31
C ALA A 201 8.33 -1.46 -3.31
N ILE A 202 7.50 -0.47 -3.61
CA ILE A 202 7.26 0.70 -2.75
C ILE A 202 5.80 1.13 -2.82
N ALA A 203 5.25 1.65 -1.70
CA ALA A 203 3.96 2.31 -1.72
C ALA A 203 4.10 3.77 -2.18
N GLY A 204 3.27 4.19 -3.14
CA GLY A 204 3.31 5.53 -3.73
C GLY A 204 2.28 6.50 -3.17
N ASP A 205 1.47 6.11 -2.18
CA ASP A 205 0.34 6.89 -1.68
C ASP A 205 0.50 7.41 -0.25
N ARG A 206 1.66 7.25 0.41
CA ARG A 206 1.90 7.78 1.76
C ARG A 206 3.18 8.57 1.86
N ILE A 207 3.08 9.72 2.49
CA ILE A 207 4.20 10.59 2.79
C ILE A 207 4.99 10.02 3.96
N PRO A 208 6.34 9.95 3.87
CA PRO A 208 7.19 9.55 4.99
C PRO A 208 7.02 10.48 6.19
N LEU A 209 7.23 9.95 7.41
CA LEU A 209 7.11 10.67 8.67
C LEU A 209 8.06 11.84 8.83
N HIS A 210 9.27 11.70 8.34
CA HIS A 210 10.36 12.66 8.53
C HIS A 210 11.01 12.97 7.19
N GLY A 211 11.09 14.26 6.84
CA GLY A 211 11.92 14.74 5.74
C GLY A 211 11.57 14.32 4.32
N GLY A 212 10.45 13.64 4.10
CA GLY A 212 10.04 13.20 2.78
C GLY A 212 9.61 14.37 1.89
N ARG A 213 10.25 14.49 0.70
CA ARG A 213 9.81 15.46 -0.30
C ARG A 213 8.46 15.04 -0.86
N THR A 214 7.56 16.01 -0.97
CA THR A 214 6.23 15.81 -1.54
C THR A 214 6.05 16.65 -2.79
N VAL A 215 5.09 16.24 -3.59
CA VAL A 215 4.57 17.03 -4.72
C VAL A 215 3.06 17.09 -4.60
N ARG A 216 2.50 18.26 -4.88
CA ARG A 216 1.05 18.49 -4.89
C ARG A 216 0.50 18.26 -6.28
N VAL A 217 -0.44 17.33 -6.39
CA VAL A 217 -1.12 16.99 -7.66
C VAL A 217 -2.61 16.84 -7.41
N ASP A 218 -3.40 16.88 -8.48
CA ASP A 218 -4.83 16.55 -8.38
C ASP A 218 -5.03 15.06 -8.08
N PHE A 219 -5.87 14.79 -7.09
CA PHE A 219 -6.35 13.46 -6.76
C PHE A 219 -7.82 13.50 -6.37
N LEU A 220 -8.65 12.84 -7.16
CA LEU A 220 -10.10 12.85 -7.02
C LEU A 220 -10.71 14.26 -7.05
N GLY A 221 -10.19 15.12 -7.96
CA GLY A 221 -10.66 16.49 -8.17
C GLY A 221 -10.20 17.50 -7.11
N HIS A 222 -9.26 17.13 -6.26
CA HIS A 222 -8.71 18.02 -5.22
C HIS A 222 -7.20 17.87 -5.10
N THR A 223 -6.52 18.97 -4.84
CA THR A 223 -5.06 18.95 -4.62
C THR A 223 -4.71 18.12 -3.39
N ALA A 224 -3.81 17.16 -3.56
CA ALA A 224 -3.29 16.30 -2.51
C ALA A 224 -1.77 16.19 -2.61
N ALA A 225 -1.13 15.94 -1.48
CA ALA A 225 0.31 15.72 -1.43
C ALA A 225 0.64 14.24 -1.58
N PHE A 226 1.57 13.94 -2.49
CA PHE A 226 2.11 12.60 -2.73
C PHE A 226 3.61 12.57 -2.50
N PRO A 227 4.21 11.42 -2.14
CA PRO A 227 5.65 11.31 -2.00
C PRO A 227 6.36 11.39 -3.35
N GLN A 228 7.50 12.09 -3.41
CA GLN A 228 8.37 12.08 -4.58
C GLN A 228 9.26 10.83 -4.67
N GLY A 229 9.42 10.11 -3.53
CA GLY A 229 10.36 9.01 -3.38
C GLY A 229 10.32 7.96 -4.48
N PRO A 230 9.16 7.39 -4.83
CA PRO A 230 9.06 6.36 -5.87
C PRO A 230 9.65 6.80 -7.21
N TRP A 231 9.33 8.02 -7.64
CA TRP A 231 9.74 8.56 -8.94
C TRP A 231 11.22 8.97 -8.94
N LEU A 232 11.68 9.53 -7.82
CA LEU A 232 13.11 9.81 -7.63
C LEU A 232 13.94 8.53 -7.70
N LEU A 233 13.52 7.48 -6.99
CA LEU A 233 14.18 6.18 -7.00
C LEU A 233 14.23 5.59 -8.41
N ALA A 234 13.11 5.54 -9.10
CA ALA A 234 13.03 4.98 -10.45
C ALA A 234 14.00 5.66 -11.41
N GLY A 235 14.02 7.00 -11.41
CA GLY A 235 14.91 7.73 -12.30
C GLY A 235 16.39 7.65 -11.92
N LEU A 236 16.73 7.60 -10.63
CA LEU A 236 18.10 7.40 -10.17
C LEU A 236 18.61 5.99 -10.46
N LEU A 237 17.78 4.98 -10.28
CA LEU A 237 18.08 3.57 -10.56
C LEU A 237 17.96 3.22 -12.03
N LYS A 238 17.38 4.10 -12.86
CA LYS A 238 17.13 3.88 -14.29
C LYS A 238 16.48 2.53 -14.56
N CYS A 239 15.41 2.24 -13.82
CA CYS A 239 14.68 0.99 -13.95
C CYS A 239 13.23 1.25 -14.39
N PRO A 240 12.59 0.29 -15.10
CA PRO A 240 11.18 0.34 -15.40
C PRO A 240 10.33 0.36 -14.14
N VAL A 241 9.18 1.01 -14.22
CA VAL A 241 8.17 1.09 -13.16
C VAL A 241 6.91 0.41 -13.62
N ASN A 242 6.37 -0.48 -12.80
CA ASN A 242 5.08 -1.11 -13.00
C ASN A 242 4.19 -0.83 -11.80
N LEU A 243 2.88 -0.77 -12.01
CA LEU A 243 1.92 -0.68 -10.92
C LEU A 243 1.49 -2.06 -10.46
N LEU A 244 1.37 -2.22 -9.15
CA LEU A 244 0.95 -3.46 -8.51
C LEU A 244 -0.20 -3.19 -7.55
N MET A 245 -1.39 -3.71 -7.85
CA MET A 245 -2.57 -3.58 -7.02
C MET A 245 -3.21 -4.93 -6.77
N CYS A 246 -3.65 -5.17 -5.54
CA CYS A 246 -4.32 -6.42 -5.18
C CYS A 246 -5.66 -6.13 -4.50
N LEU A 247 -6.72 -6.22 -5.28
CA LEU A 247 -8.09 -5.91 -4.86
C LEU A 247 -8.89 -7.18 -4.57
N LYS A 248 -9.78 -7.12 -3.59
CA LYS A 248 -10.66 -8.23 -3.25
C LYS A 248 -12.04 -8.02 -3.89
N HIS A 249 -12.45 -8.95 -4.73
CA HIS A 249 -13.76 -8.99 -5.36
C HIS A 249 -14.48 -10.29 -5.01
N GLN A 250 -15.66 -10.22 -4.43
CA GLN A 250 -16.51 -11.37 -4.11
C GLN A 250 -15.73 -12.51 -3.39
N GLY A 251 -14.86 -12.12 -2.44
CA GLY A 251 -14.06 -13.06 -1.66
C GLY A 251 -12.80 -13.60 -2.35
N ARG A 252 -12.55 -13.26 -3.62
CA ARG A 252 -11.33 -13.61 -4.36
C ARG A 252 -10.44 -12.38 -4.53
N TYR A 253 -9.14 -12.61 -4.60
CA TYR A 253 -8.17 -11.57 -4.90
C TYR A 253 -7.93 -11.47 -6.40
N ARG A 254 -7.93 -10.23 -6.90
CA ARG A 254 -7.43 -9.90 -8.24
C ARG A 254 -6.16 -9.08 -8.08
N LEU A 255 -5.06 -9.66 -8.50
CA LEU A 255 -3.77 -9.01 -8.58
C LEU A 255 -3.61 -8.44 -9.98
N THR A 256 -3.42 -7.14 -10.07
CA THR A 256 -3.14 -6.45 -11.34
C THR A 256 -1.71 -5.94 -11.35
N ILE A 257 -0.96 -6.34 -12.37
CA ILE A 257 0.38 -5.82 -12.67
C ILE A 257 0.27 -5.16 -14.04
N GLU A 258 0.66 -3.89 -14.15
CA GLU A 258 0.63 -3.17 -15.41
C GLU A 258 1.86 -2.29 -15.61
N PRO A 259 2.40 -2.17 -16.85
CA PRO A 259 3.47 -1.23 -17.15
C PRO A 259 3.01 0.20 -16.86
N PHE A 260 3.93 1.01 -16.32
CA PHE A 260 3.63 2.40 -16.01
C PHE A 260 4.63 3.37 -16.63
N ALA A 261 5.92 3.09 -16.52
CA ALA A 261 6.98 3.87 -17.14
C ALA A 261 8.15 2.96 -17.50
N ASP A 262 8.57 2.96 -18.76
CA ASP A 262 9.75 2.21 -19.19
C ASP A 262 11.03 2.83 -18.64
N LEU A 263 11.09 4.16 -18.60
CA LEU A 263 12.21 4.92 -18.07
C LEU A 263 11.76 6.30 -17.60
N ILE A 264 12.24 6.72 -16.42
CA ILE A 264 12.03 8.08 -15.91
C ILE A 264 13.35 8.83 -15.97
N GLU A 265 13.44 9.83 -16.83
CA GLU A 265 14.62 10.66 -17.00
C GLU A 265 14.30 12.13 -16.82
N TRP A 266 15.26 12.87 -16.29
CA TRP A 266 15.19 14.33 -16.17
C TRP A 266 16.54 15.00 -16.33
N LYS A 267 16.51 16.28 -16.72
CA LYS A 267 17.63 17.19 -16.54
C LYS A 267 17.51 17.85 -15.16
N ARG A 268 18.59 18.36 -14.61
CA ARG A 268 18.58 19.03 -13.29
C ARG A 268 17.50 20.12 -13.20
N SER A 269 17.27 20.87 -14.28
CA SER A 269 16.27 21.94 -14.37
C SER A 269 14.81 21.45 -14.49
N THR A 270 14.58 20.22 -14.96
CA THR A 270 13.22 19.68 -15.21
C THR A 270 12.81 18.60 -14.22
N ARG A 271 13.66 18.27 -13.24
CA ARG A 271 13.42 17.17 -12.30
C ARG A 271 12.07 17.28 -11.58
N GLU A 272 11.77 18.45 -11.01
CA GLU A 272 10.54 18.65 -10.25
C GLU A 272 9.31 18.52 -11.13
N GLN A 273 9.37 19.07 -12.35
CA GLN A 273 8.29 18.95 -13.32
C GLN A 273 8.05 17.50 -13.73
N VAL A 274 9.12 16.74 -14.04
CA VAL A 274 8.98 15.33 -14.43
C VAL A 274 8.41 14.50 -13.28
N ILE A 275 8.87 14.72 -12.03
CA ILE A 275 8.33 14.04 -10.87
C ILE A 275 6.85 14.36 -10.67
N ALA A 276 6.45 15.63 -10.83
CA ALA A 276 5.05 16.04 -10.74
C ALA A 276 4.19 15.36 -11.82
N GLU A 277 4.69 15.25 -13.03
CA GLU A 277 4.00 14.59 -14.15
C GLU A 277 3.74 13.10 -13.84
N TRP A 278 4.78 12.34 -13.44
CA TRP A 278 4.62 10.92 -13.11
C TRP A 278 3.73 10.71 -11.88
N THR A 279 3.83 11.60 -10.89
CA THR A 279 2.92 11.57 -9.73
C THR A 279 1.48 11.82 -10.14
N THR A 280 1.23 12.77 -11.04
CA THR A 280 -0.13 13.06 -11.57
C THR A 280 -0.71 11.84 -12.29
N ARG A 281 0.08 11.20 -13.15
CA ARG A 281 -0.33 9.96 -13.84
C ARG A 281 -0.65 8.85 -12.84
N TYR A 282 0.17 8.68 -11.81
CA TYR A 282 -0.06 7.69 -10.76
C TYR A 282 -1.34 8.00 -9.95
N ALA A 283 -1.53 9.24 -9.52
CA ALA A 283 -2.72 9.67 -8.79
C ALA A 283 -4.01 9.41 -9.60
N ALA A 284 -3.99 9.75 -10.89
CA ALA A 284 -5.10 9.46 -11.78
C ALA A 284 -5.39 7.95 -11.88
N ARG A 285 -4.33 7.13 -12.04
CA ARG A 285 -4.49 5.67 -12.11
C ARG A 285 -4.96 5.06 -10.79
N LEU A 286 -4.44 5.54 -9.67
CA LEU A 286 -4.89 5.16 -8.33
C LEU A 286 -6.39 5.45 -8.15
N GLY A 287 -6.87 6.61 -8.62
CA GLY A 287 -8.29 6.96 -8.63
C GLY A 287 -9.15 5.94 -9.39
N GLN A 288 -8.67 5.46 -10.54
CA GLN A 288 -9.36 4.41 -11.30
C GLN A 288 -9.42 3.07 -10.53
N PHE A 289 -8.37 2.70 -9.83
CA PHE A 289 -8.39 1.52 -8.96
C PHE A 289 -9.31 1.70 -7.75
N CYS A 290 -9.38 2.91 -7.17
CA CYS A 290 -10.34 3.23 -6.11
C CYS A 290 -11.80 3.05 -6.57
N LEU A 291 -12.13 3.33 -7.84
CA LEU A 291 -13.46 3.07 -8.39
C LEU A 291 -13.80 1.58 -8.50
N GLN A 292 -12.81 0.73 -8.68
CA GLN A 292 -13.01 -0.72 -8.74
C GLN A 292 -13.31 -1.31 -7.35
N ALA A 293 -12.73 -0.73 -6.29
CA ALA A 293 -12.88 -1.19 -4.91
C ALA A 293 -13.00 -0.02 -3.92
N PRO A 294 -14.15 0.71 -3.92
CA PRO A 294 -14.29 1.97 -3.21
C PRO A 294 -14.04 1.91 -1.69
N GLN A 295 -14.29 0.76 -1.06
CA GLN A 295 -14.06 0.58 0.38
C GLN A 295 -12.69 -0.01 0.73
N GLN A 296 -11.77 -0.18 -0.25
CA GLN A 296 -10.50 -0.85 0.00
C GLN A 296 -9.28 0.07 0.02
N TRP A 297 -9.44 1.39 -0.15
CA TRP A 297 -8.35 2.33 0.09
C TRP A 297 -8.30 2.70 1.57
N PHE A 298 -7.31 2.15 2.27
CA PHE A 298 -7.22 2.20 3.73
C PHE A 298 -6.53 3.48 4.20
N ASN A 299 -7.12 4.61 3.82
CA ASN A 299 -6.69 5.93 4.24
C ASN A 299 -7.60 6.45 5.37
N PHE A 300 -7.14 6.32 6.62
CA PHE A 300 -7.87 6.71 7.83
C PHE A 300 -7.30 7.97 8.49
N TYR A 301 -6.59 8.79 7.73
CA TYR A 301 -6.05 10.08 8.16
C TYR A 301 -6.42 11.19 7.14
N PRO A 302 -6.33 12.48 7.51
CA PRO A 302 -6.65 13.59 6.62
C PRO A 302 -5.64 13.69 5.47
N PHE A 303 -5.94 13.07 4.33
CA PHE A 303 -5.03 12.98 3.18
C PHE A 303 -4.89 14.31 2.43
N TRP A 304 -5.97 15.09 2.39
CA TRP A 304 -6.03 16.37 1.67
C TRP A 304 -5.81 17.59 2.56
N LYS A 305 -5.36 17.41 3.79
CA LYS A 305 -4.97 18.57 4.61
C LYS A 305 -3.85 19.33 3.92
N THR A 306 -4.05 20.63 3.76
CA THR A 306 -3.01 21.59 3.41
C THR A 306 -2.31 22.06 4.69
N ASP A 307 -1.05 22.51 4.58
CA ASP A 307 -0.33 23.07 5.73
C ASP A 307 -1.05 24.30 6.32
N ASP A 308 -1.90 24.97 5.51
CA ASP A 308 -2.75 26.10 5.92
C ASP A 308 -3.90 25.70 6.86
N ASP A 309 -4.29 24.41 6.92
CA ASP A 309 -5.29 23.90 7.87
C ASP A 309 -4.69 23.57 9.25
N ALA A 310 -3.40 23.85 9.46
CA ALA A 310 -2.67 23.59 10.70
C ALA A 310 -2.46 24.83 11.56
N SER A 311 -2.95 26.02 11.11
CA SER A 311 -2.90 27.30 11.83
C SER A 311 -4.12 27.54 12.70
#